data_64df49ac2ba26d0f1785820de1f9db74
#
_entry.id   64df49ac2ba26d0f1785820de1f9db74
#
_cell.length_a   1.000
_cell.length_b   1.000
_cell.length_c   1.000
_cell.angle_alpha   90.00
_cell.angle_beta   90.00
_cell.angle_gamma   90.00
#
_symmetry.space_group_name_H-M   'P 1'
#
loop_
_entity.id
_entity.type
_entity.pdbx_description
1 polymer ?
#
loop_
_entity_poly.entity_id
_entity_poly.type
_entity_poly.pdbx_seq_one_letter_code
_entity_poly.pdbx_strand_id
1 'polypeptide(L)'
;LAVRQAQAGASYLNVNAGTKALKDPHFMVEVVRAIQAVVDLPLSLDCPDFAVLKTVLEAYDAAKAKGRKPVINSISESRWELAELMKVRPCKAILMSSEQERDGRIVPNRTGEEVHEVAKRKVQRLLAGGYADGPDDFFVDVSIATLAADTEGLIKMALEGIRLVGADLDMAGVHVMGGLSNL
;
A
#
# COMPACT_ATOMS: atom_id res chain seq x y z
N LEU A 1 -13.26 -5.31 16.92
CA LEU A 1 -12.39 -5.96 15.93
C LEU A 1 -10.95 -5.48 16.10
N ALA A 2 -10.65 -4.16 16.02
CA ALA A 2 -9.31 -3.57 16.07
C ALA A 2 -8.48 -4.05 17.28
N VAL A 3 -9.03 -4.00 18.50
CA VAL A 3 -8.35 -4.48 19.72
C VAL A 3 -7.94 -5.96 19.61
N ARG A 4 -8.80 -6.81 19.07
CA ARG A 4 -8.50 -8.24 18.90
C ARG A 4 -7.36 -8.47 17.90
N GLN A 5 -7.32 -7.70 16.80
CA GLN A 5 -6.23 -7.78 15.82
C GLN A 5 -4.91 -7.29 16.41
N ALA A 6 -4.93 -6.19 17.17
CA ALA A 6 -3.76 -5.70 17.89
C ALA A 6 -3.21 -6.72 18.89
N GLN A 7 -4.10 -7.34 19.68
CA GLN A 7 -3.73 -8.41 20.63
C GLN A 7 -3.20 -9.68 19.94
N ALA A 8 -3.62 -9.94 18.71
CA ALA A 8 -3.11 -11.03 17.88
C ALA A 8 -1.76 -10.75 17.22
N GLY A 9 -1.16 -9.57 17.47
CA GLY A 9 0.18 -9.23 17.01
C GLY A 9 0.23 -8.49 15.66
N ALA A 10 -0.90 -7.89 15.20
CA ALA A 10 -0.88 -7.06 14.01
C ALA A 10 0.08 -5.87 14.18
N SER A 11 0.88 -5.57 13.16
CA SER A 11 1.77 -4.40 13.12
C SER A 11 1.07 -3.15 12.56
N TYR A 12 0.10 -3.35 11.68
CA TYR A 12 -0.77 -2.35 11.07
C TYR A 12 -2.22 -2.85 11.06
N LEU A 13 -3.17 -1.92 11.03
CA LEU A 13 -4.59 -2.26 10.80
C LEU A 13 -5.02 -1.66 9.46
N ASN A 14 -5.53 -2.50 8.55
CA ASN A 14 -6.13 -2.02 7.30
C ASN A 14 -7.53 -1.46 7.56
N VAL A 15 -7.79 -0.26 7.07
CA VAL A 15 -9.06 0.45 7.23
C VAL A 15 -9.65 0.74 5.86
N ASN A 16 -10.70 -0.02 5.53
CA ASN A 16 -11.51 0.21 4.34
C ASN A 16 -12.95 0.51 4.80
N ALA A 17 -13.45 1.69 4.47
CA ALA A 17 -14.79 2.13 4.85
C ALA A 17 -15.83 1.95 3.71
N GLY A 18 -15.45 1.23 2.65
CA GLY A 18 -16.29 0.87 1.52
C GLY A 18 -16.88 2.07 0.77
N THR A 19 -17.99 1.83 0.09
CA THR A 19 -18.66 2.85 -0.74
C THR A 19 -19.24 4.04 0.05
N LYS A 20 -19.43 3.89 1.36
CA LYS A 20 -19.91 5.00 2.20
C LYS A 20 -18.86 6.11 2.29
N ALA A 21 -17.57 5.76 2.40
CA ALA A 21 -16.49 6.74 2.42
C ALA A 21 -16.38 7.53 1.10
N LEU A 22 -16.67 6.91 -0.04
CA LEU A 22 -16.67 7.58 -1.34
C LEU A 22 -17.78 8.63 -1.46
N LYS A 23 -18.89 8.47 -0.72
CA LYS A 23 -20.01 9.43 -0.68
C LYS A 23 -19.83 10.49 0.40
N ASP A 24 -19.14 10.13 1.46
CA ASP A 24 -18.89 10.99 2.62
C ASP A 24 -17.47 10.73 3.16
N PRO A 25 -16.48 11.55 2.76
CA PRO A 25 -15.10 11.42 3.24
C PRO A 25 -14.96 11.49 4.76
N HIS A 26 -15.83 12.26 5.43
CA HIS A 26 -15.81 12.39 6.90
C HIS A 26 -16.16 11.09 7.60
N PHE A 27 -16.93 10.21 6.97
CA PHE A 27 -17.20 8.89 7.54
C PHE A 27 -15.92 8.06 7.75
N MET A 28 -14.99 8.10 6.81
CA MET A 28 -13.71 7.39 6.99
C MET A 28 -12.87 8.02 8.11
N VAL A 29 -12.94 9.35 8.28
CA VAL A 29 -12.29 10.05 9.40
C VAL A 29 -12.86 9.57 10.74
N GLU A 30 -14.19 9.45 10.86
CA GLU A 30 -14.84 8.92 12.07
C GLU A 30 -14.39 7.50 12.39
N VAL A 31 -14.32 6.63 11.38
CA VAL A 31 -13.82 5.25 11.54
C VAL A 31 -12.37 5.23 12.01
N VAL A 32 -11.50 6.02 11.41
CA VAL A 32 -10.08 6.13 11.80
C VAL A 32 -9.94 6.61 13.25
N ARG A 33 -10.67 7.68 13.62
CA ARG A 33 -10.67 8.20 15.00
C ARG A 33 -11.18 7.18 16.02
N ALA A 34 -12.24 6.44 15.69
CA ALA A 34 -12.76 5.38 16.54
C ALA A 34 -11.76 4.24 16.77
N ILE A 35 -11.00 3.87 15.74
CA ILE A 35 -9.92 2.88 15.85
C ILE A 35 -8.77 3.45 16.69
N GLN A 36 -8.31 4.66 16.42
CA GLN A 36 -7.23 5.31 17.16
C GLN A 36 -7.56 5.62 18.63
N ALA A 37 -8.84 5.60 18.99
CA ALA A 37 -9.26 5.72 20.39
C ALA A 37 -9.02 4.45 21.22
N VAL A 38 -8.86 3.29 20.58
CA VAL A 38 -8.80 1.99 21.28
C VAL A 38 -7.53 1.18 20.99
N VAL A 39 -6.72 1.58 20.02
CA VAL A 39 -5.43 0.93 19.68
C VAL A 39 -4.38 1.99 19.32
N ASP A 40 -3.13 1.65 19.53
CA ASP A 40 -1.98 2.50 19.23
C ASP A 40 -1.18 2.05 17.99
N LEU A 41 -1.81 1.24 17.12
CA LEU A 41 -1.20 0.78 15.87
C LEU A 41 -1.34 1.81 14.75
N PRO A 42 -0.36 1.92 13.84
CA PRO A 42 -0.51 2.69 12.62
C PRO A 42 -1.53 2.02 11.70
N LEU A 43 -2.20 2.83 10.88
CA LEU A 43 -3.29 2.38 10.02
C LEU A 43 -2.86 2.39 8.55
N SER A 44 -3.26 1.34 7.81
CA SER A 44 -3.24 1.30 6.35
C SER A 44 -4.58 1.82 5.84
N LEU A 45 -4.57 2.96 5.18
CA LEU A 45 -5.75 3.67 4.71
C LEU A 45 -6.09 3.19 3.30
N ASP A 46 -7.07 2.30 3.22
CA ASP A 46 -7.45 1.60 1.99
C ASP A 46 -8.65 2.28 1.34
N CYS A 47 -8.37 3.16 0.40
CA CYS A 47 -9.37 3.87 -0.39
C CYS A 47 -8.76 4.27 -1.75
N PRO A 48 -9.51 4.11 -2.86
CA PRO A 48 -9.02 4.50 -4.19
C PRO A 48 -9.16 6.01 -4.48
N ASP A 49 -9.88 6.75 -3.64
CA ASP A 49 -10.23 8.15 -3.88
C ASP A 49 -9.23 9.11 -3.23
N PHE A 50 -8.69 10.04 -4.03
CA PHE A 50 -7.70 11.02 -3.58
C PHE A 50 -8.25 11.96 -2.51
N ALA A 51 -9.47 12.48 -2.69
CA ALA A 51 -10.05 13.46 -1.77
C ALA A 51 -10.35 12.84 -0.41
N VAL A 52 -10.85 11.60 -0.41
CA VAL A 52 -11.08 10.82 0.82
C VAL A 52 -9.78 10.61 1.56
N LEU A 53 -8.75 10.07 0.90
CA LEU A 53 -7.46 9.82 1.52
C LEU A 53 -6.80 11.09 2.03
N LYS A 54 -6.88 12.20 1.27
CA LYS A 54 -6.38 13.50 1.72
C LYS A 54 -7.05 13.94 3.01
N THR A 55 -8.38 13.92 3.06
CA THR A 55 -9.16 14.31 4.24
C THR A 55 -8.79 13.46 5.47
N VAL A 56 -8.62 12.15 5.28
CA VAL A 56 -8.24 11.23 6.36
C VAL A 56 -6.80 11.47 6.81
N LEU A 57 -5.87 11.67 5.88
CA LEU A 57 -4.46 11.96 6.21
C LEU A 57 -4.32 13.26 6.99
N GLU A 58 -5.06 14.32 6.62
CA GLU A 58 -5.07 15.59 7.35
C GLU A 58 -5.61 15.41 8.79
N ALA A 59 -6.59 14.55 8.97
CA ALA A 59 -7.22 14.28 10.27
C ALA A 59 -6.52 13.21 11.12
N TYR A 60 -5.56 12.47 10.54
CA TYR A 60 -4.87 11.37 11.22
C TYR A 60 -4.01 11.86 12.39
N ASP A 61 -4.18 11.27 13.57
CA ASP A 61 -3.39 11.57 14.76
C ASP A 61 -2.20 10.60 14.89
N ALA A 62 -1.01 11.06 14.49
CA ALA A 62 0.21 10.26 14.59
C ALA A 62 0.61 9.95 16.05
N ALA A 63 0.26 10.82 17.01
CA ALA A 63 0.57 10.59 18.43
C ALA A 63 -0.16 9.34 18.96
N LYS A 64 -1.38 9.09 18.48
CA LYS A 64 -2.14 7.87 18.79
C LYS A 64 -1.47 6.59 18.28
N ALA A 65 -0.67 6.68 17.23
CA ALA A 65 0.14 5.57 16.70
C ALA A 65 1.60 5.60 17.20
N LYS A 66 1.87 6.28 18.32
CA LYS A 66 3.24 6.43 18.88
C LYS A 66 4.24 7.04 17.88
N GLY A 67 3.80 8.01 17.10
CA GLY A 67 4.60 8.68 16.07
C GLY A 67 4.81 7.87 14.78
N ARG A 68 4.23 6.65 14.67
CA ARG A 68 4.37 5.82 13.47
C ARG A 68 3.54 6.36 12.31
N LYS A 69 4.12 6.27 11.10
CA LYS A 69 3.51 6.76 9.87
C LYS A 69 2.29 5.92 9.48
N PRO A 70 1.17 6.54 9.02
CA PRO A 70 0.11 5.81 8.32
C PRO A 70 0.60 5.30 6.97
N VAL A 71 -0.14 4.38 6.36
CA VAL A 71 0.16 3.80 5.04
C VAL A 71 -0.95 4.16 4.07
N ILE A 72 -0.60 4.65 2.88
CA ILE A 72 -1.51 4.82 1.74
C ILE A 72 -1.66 3.45 1.05
N ASN A 73 -2.88 2.95 0.92
CA ASN A 73 -3.19 1.71 0.22
C ASN A 73 -4.16 2.04 -0.93
N SER A 74 -3.67 2.10 -2.16
CA SER A 74 -2.33 1.86 -2.71
C SER A 74 -2.07 2.78 -3.91
N ILE A 75 -0.79 3.04 -4.21
CA ILE A 75 -0.36 3.74 -5.43
C ILE A 75 -0.19 2.69 -6.53
N SER A 76 -0.88 2.89 -7.66
CA SER A 76 -0.77 2.03 -8.86
C SER A 76 -0.41 2.86 -10.08
N GLU A 77 -0.17 2.23 -11.23
CA GLU A 77 0.05 2.97 -12.49
C GLU A 77 -1.18 3.79 -12.88
N SER A 78 -2.37 3.24 -12.67
CA SER A 78 -3.64 3.91 -12.98
C SER A 78 -4.05 4.98 -11.96
N ARG A 79 -3.36 5.08 -10.83
CA ARG A 79 -3.66 6.00 -9.72
C ARG A 79 -2.38 6.63 -9.19
N TRP A 80 -1.52 7.08 -10.09
CA TRP A 80 -0.24 7.67 -9.72
C TRP A 80 -0.39 8.99 -8.95
N GLU A 81 -1.50 9.71 -9.15
CA GLU A 81 -1.82 10.94 -8.42
C GLU A 81 -1.85 10.77 -6.90
N LEU A 82 -2.13 9.54 -6.41
CA LEU A 82 -2.11 9.24 -4.97
C LEU A 82 -0.72 9.43 -4.35
N ALA A 83 0.35 9.46 -5.14
CA ALA A 83 1.69 9.77 -4.67
C ALA A 83 1.77 11.17 -4.04
N GLU A 84 1.02 12.15 -4.56
CA GLU A 84 0.99 13.52 -4.03
C GLU A 84 0.50 13.58 -2.57
N LEU A 85 -0.24 12.57 -2.13
CA LEU A 85 -0.69 12.47 -0.74
C LEU A 85 0.47 12.29 0.25
N MET A 86 1.61 11.76 -0.20
CA MET A 86 2.80 11.62 0.64
C MET A 86 3.39 12.98 1.03
N LYS A 87 3.04 14.06 0.31
CA LYS A 87 3.40 15.45 0.65
C LYS A 87 2.47 16.09 1.67
N VAL A 88 1.28 15.53 1.89
CA VAL A 88 0.32 16.04 2.87
C VAL A 88 0.86 15.85 4.29
N ARG A 89 1.46 14.69 4.53
CA ARG A 89 2.16 14.35 5.78
C ARG A 89 3.11 13.18 5.56
N PRO A 90 4.12 13.00 6.43
CA PRO A 90 4.95 11.80 6.40
C PRO A 90 4.08 10.54 6.51
N CYS A 91 4.15 9.68 5.50
CA CYS A 91 3.42 8.41 5.44
C CYS A 91 4.23 7.38 4.66
N LYS A 92 3.84 6.12 4.79
CA LYS A 92 4.32 5.01 3.96
C LYS A 92 3.33 4.75 2.83
N ALA A 93 3.72 4.00 1.82
CA ALA A 93 2.83 3.65 0.71
C ALA A 93 2.97 2.18 0.29
N ILE A 94 1.83 1.58 -0.04
CA ILE A 94 1.78 0.30 -0.77
C ILE A 94 1.87 0.63 -2.26
N LEU A 95 2.83 0.01 -2.95
CA LEU A 95 3.08 0.16 -4.37
C LEU A 95 2.61 -1.11 -5.10
N MET A 96 1.50 -1.01 -5.81
CA MET A 96 1.00 -2.10 -6.65
C MET A 96 1.98 -2.34 -7.80
N SER A 97 2.48 -3.58 -7.92
CA SER A 97 3.47 -3.95 -8.94
C SER A 97 2.98 -5.03 -9.90
N SER A 98 1.68 -5.29 -9.92
CA SER A 98 1.03 -6.27 -10.81
C SER A 98 0.67 -5.71 -12.17
N GLU A 99 0.86 -4.41 -12.41
CA GLU A 99 0.50 -3.74 -13.66
C GLU A 99 1.54 -2.71 -14.06
N GLN A 100 1.60 -2.40 -15.33
CA GLN A 100 2.46 -1.36 -15.89
C GLN A 100 1.79 -0.63 -17.06
N GLU A 101 2.27 0.57 -17.37
CA GLU A 101 1.90 1.28 -18.58
C GLU A 101 2.76 0.79 -19.76
N ARG A 102 2.11 0.40 -20.85
CA ARG A 102 2.72 0.12 -22.16
C ARG A 102 1.89 0.78 -23.24
N ASP A 103 2.50 1.61 -24.07
CA ASP A 103 1.86 2.30 -25.19
C ASP A 103 0.57 3.05 -24.79
N GLY A 104 0.59 3.74 -23.65
CA GLY A 104 -0.55 4.49 -23.11
C GLY A 104 -1.68 3.64 -22.55
N ARG A 105 -1.46 2.33 -22.33
CA ARG A 105 -2.43 1.40 -21.74
C ARG A 105 -1.87 0.74 -20.48
N ILE A 106 -2.73 0.56 -19.51
CA ILE A 106 -2.39 -0.24 -18.33
C ILE A 106 -2.58 -1.72 -18.67
N VAL A 107 -1.50 -2.47 -18.53
CA VAL A 107 -1.49 -3.92 -18.79
C VAL A 107 -0.99 -4.67 -17.58
N PRO A 108 -1.50 -5.90 -17.31
CA PRO A 108 -1.02 -6.71 -16.20
C PRO A 108 0.40 -7.23 -16.48
N ASN A 109 1.22 -7.28 -15.46
CA ASN A 109 2.49 -7.99 -15.47
C ASN A 109 2.27 -9.49 -15.48
N ARG A 110 3.17 -10.23 -16.13
CA ARG A 110 3.08 -11.69 -16.32
C ARG A 110 4.30 -12.45 -15.81
N THR A 111 5.38 -11.75 -15.48
CA THR A 111 6.61 -12.36 -14.97
C THR A 111 7.09 -11.67 -13.68
N GLY A 112 7.93 -12.38 -12.92
CA GLY A 112 8.54 -11.81 -11.71
C GLY A 112 9.49 -10.67 -12.03
N GLU A 113 10.16 -10.70 -13.18
CA GLU A 113 11.02 -9.63 -13.67
C GLU A 113 10.22 -8.35 -13.92
N GLU A 114 9.06 -8.43 -14.58
CA GLU A 114 8.19 -7.28 -14.80
C GLU A 114 7.71 -6.67 -13.49
N VAL A 115 7.33 -7.51 -12.52
CA VAL A 115 6.95 -7.06 -11.16
C VAL A 115 8.11 -6.34 -10.48
N HIS A 116 9.32 -6.90 -10.54
CA HIS A 116 10.52 -6.31 -9.96
C HIS A 116 10.87 -4.96 -10.62
N GLU A 117 10.89 -4.90 -11.96
CA GLU A 117 11.21 -3.68 -12.70
C GLU A 117 10.22 -2.54 -12.40
N VAL A 118 8.92 -2.86 -12.33
CA VAL A 118 7.87 -1.90 -11.98
C VAL A 118 8.05 -1.42 -10.54
N ALA A 119 8.30 -2.33 -9.60
CA ALA A 119 8.53 -1.98 -8.20
C ALA A 119 9.74 -1.06 -8.07
N LYS A 120 10.88 -1.43 -8.67
CA LYS A 120 12.13 -0.64 -8.63
C LYS A 120 11.94 0.75 -9.21
N ARG A 121 11.31 0.86 -10.39
CA ARG A 121 11.02 2.13 -11.04
C ARG A 121 10.16 3.05 -10.15
N LYS A 122 9.11 2.50 -9.52
CA LYS A 122 8.23 3.26 -8.62
C LYS A 122 8.97 3.77 -7.40
N VAL A 123 9.72 2.90 -6.73
CA VAL A 123 10.53 3.27 -5.55
C VAL A 123 11.52 4.37 -5.91
N GLN A 124 12.30 4.19 -6.97
CA GLN A 124 13.28 5.18 -7.41
C GLN A 124 12.64 6.52 -7.77
N ARG A 125 11.51 6.50 -8.48
CA ARG A 125 10.78 7.72 -8.86
C ARG A 125 10.28 8.48 -7.62
N LEU A 126 9.75 7.78 -6.62
CA LEU A 126 9.25 8.40 -5.40
C LEU A 126 10.38 8.95 -4.53
N LEU A 127 11.49 8.22 -4.40
CA LEU A 127 12.68 8.72 -3.68
C LEU A 127 13.29 9.93 -4.37
N ALA A 128 13.49 9.88 -5.68
CA ALA A 128 14.04 11.00 -6.45
C ALA A 128 13.13 12.23 -6.42
N GLY A 129 11.82 12.04 -6.31
CA GLY A 129 10.83 13.10 -6.16
C GLY A 129 10.69 13.67 -4.74
N GLY A 130 11.41 13.13 -3.76
CA GLY A 130 11.35 13.56 -2.36
C GLY A 130 10.01 13.25 -1.67
N TYR A 131 9.33 12.19 -2.11
CA TYR A 131 8.04 11.77 -1.54
C TYR A 131 8.18 10.97 -0.24
N ALA A 132 9.35 10.39 0.03
CA ALA A 132 9.61 9.54 1.17
C ALA A 132 10.99 9.79 1.74
N ASP A 133 11.20 9.45 3.02
CA ASP A 133 12.48 9.61 3.70
C ASP A 133 13.48 8.50 3.32
N GLY A 134 12.97 7.36 2.87
CA GLY A 134 13.81 6.24 2.47
C GLY A 134 13.02 5.02 2.00
N PRO A 135 13.72 3.93 1.60
CA PRO A 135 13.10 2.71 1.09
C PRO A 135 12.15 2.04 2.09
N ASP A 136 12.38 2.18 3.39
CA ASP A 136 11.51 1.65 4.46
C ASP A 136 10.07 2.21 4.42
N ASP A 137 9.85 3.31 3.71
CA ASP A 137 8.52 3.88 3.54
C ASP A 137 7.66 3.14 2.50
N PHE A 138 8.19 2.11 1.83
CA PHE A 138 7.49 1.41 0.77
C PHE A 138 7.21 -0.06 1.07
N PHE A 139 5.99 -0.49 0.74
CA PHE A 139 5.55 -1.87 0.69
C PHE A 139 5.23 -2.22 -0.77
N VAL A 140 6.03 -3.09 -1.37
CA VAL A 140 5.76 -3.59 -2.73
C VAL A 140 4.73 -4.71 -2.66
N ASP A 141 3.56 -4.50 -3.24
CA ASP A 141 2.55 -5.54 -3.39
C ASP A 141 2.75 -6.27 -4.72
N VAL A 142 3.09 -7.55 -4.62
CA VAL A 142 3.32 -8.43 -5.78
C VAL A 142 2.04 -9.04 -6.32
N SER A 143 0.89 -8.77 -5.69
CA SER A 143 -0.46 -9.24 -6.06
C SER A 143 -0.55 -10.77 -6.16
N ILE A 144 -0.72 -11.41 -5.00
CA ILE A 144 -0.93 -12.86 -4.94
C ILE A 144 -2.33 -13.19 -5.46
N ALA A 145 -2.40 -14.03 -6.48
CA ALA A 145 -3.66 -14.57 -7.03
C ALA A 145 -4.22 -15.69 -6.14
N THR A 146 -5.50 -16.01 -6.31
CA THR A 146 -6.15 -17.15 -5.64
C THR A 146 -5.53 -18.46 -6.12
N LEU A 147 -4.93 -19.22 -5.21
CA LEU A 147 -4.19 -20.46 -5.52
C LEU A 147 -5.02 -21.45 -6.34
N ALA A 148 -6.28 -21.68 -5.92
CA ALA A 148 -7.16 -22.65 -6.57
C ALA A 148 -7.65 -22.22 -7.97
N ALA A 149 -7.48 -20.95 -8.35
CA ALA A 149 -7.92 -20.38 -9.62
C ALA A 149 -6.76 -19.90 -10.51
N ASP A 150 -5.51 -20.11 -10.11
CA ASP A 150 -4.35 -19.66 -10.88
C ASP A 150 -4.05 -20.55 -12.06
N THR A 151 -4.70 -20.25 -13.19
CA THR A 151 -4.48 -20.90 -14.48
C THR A 151 -3.41 -20.20 -15.34
N GLU A 152 -2.92 -19.03 -14.92
CA GLU A 152 -2.03 -18.17 -15.70
C GLU A 152 -0.60 -18.10 -15.10
N GLY A 153 -0.34 -18.77 -13.98
CA GLY A 153 0.97 -18.76 -13.32
C GLY A 153 1.26 -17.48 -12.52
N LEU A 154 0.23 -16.75 -12.11
CA LEU A 154 0.36 -15.49 -11.36
C LEU A 154 1.00 -15.69 -9.98
N ILE A 155 0.80 -16.87 -9.36
CA ILE A 155 1.46 -17.19 -8.09
C ILE A 155 2.96 -17.37 -8.30
N LYS A 156 3.36 -18.05 -9.38
CA LYS A 156 4.78 -18.18 -9.75
C LYS A 156 5.40 -16.80 -9.99
N MET A 157 4.70 -15.93 -10.72
CA MET A 157 5.10 -14.55 -10.95
C MET A 157 5.32 -13.80 -9.61
N ALA A 158 4.36 -13.90 -8.68
CA ALA A 158 4.44 -13.25 -7.37
C ALA A 158 5.63 -13.76 -6.54
N LEU A 159 5.83 -15.07 -6.47
CA LEU A 159 6.97 -15.68 -5.74
C LEU A 159 8.32 -15.26 -6.35
N GLU A 160 8.42 -15.24 -7.67
CA GLU A 160 9.61 -14.76 -8.38
C GLU A 160 9.83 -13.26 -8.10
N GLY A 161 8.79 -12.44 -8.15
CA GLY A 161 8.84 -11.02 -7.81
C GLY A 161 9.34 -10.78 -6.38
N ILE A 162 8.84 -11.54 -5.39
CA ILE A 162 9.33 -11.50 -4.00
C ILE A 162 10.83 -11.78 -3.95
N ARG A 163 11.27 -12.84 -4.63
CA ARG A 163 12.68 -13.25 -4.67
C ARG A 163 13.57 -12.16 -5.29
N LEU A 164 13.15 -11.59 -6.41
CA LEU A 164 13.92 -10.57 -7.13
C LEU A 164 14.02 -9.26 -6.35
N VAL A 165 12.90 -8.77 -5.79
CA VAL A 165 12.90 -7.57 -4.94
C VAL A 165 13.76 -7.77 -3.70
N GLY A 166 13.67 -8.94 -3.05
CA GLY A 166 14.46 -9.24 -1.85
C GLY A 166 15.96 -9.42 -2.11
N ALA A 167 16.37 -9.76 -3.34
CA ALA A 167 17.75 -9.91 -3.73
C ALA A 167 18.40 -8.63 -4.28
N ASP A 168 17.62 -7.61 -4.62
CA ASP A 168 18.12 -6.38 -5.23
C ASP A 168 18.65 -5.42 -4.15
N LEU A 169 19.96 -5.19 -4.14
CA LEU A 169 20.61 -4.29 -3.20
C LEU A 169 20.17 -2.83 -3.36
N ASP A 170 19.75 -2.40 -4.55
CA ASP A 170 19.22 -1.05 -4.77
C ASP A 170 17.83 -0.85 -4.13
N MET A 171 17.18 -1.96 -3.76
CA MET A 171 15.90 -1.97 -3.06
C MET A 171 16.02 -2.35 -1.58
N ALA A 172 17.24 -2.36 -1.04
CA ALA A 172 17.46 -2.68 0.37
C ALA A 172 16.66 -1.76 1.29
N GLY A 173 15.89 -2.35 2.20
CA GLY A 173 14.98 -1.63 3.11
C GLY A 173 13.53 -1.55 2.64
N VAL A 174 13.22 -1.87 1.38
CA VAL A 174 11.85 -1.99 0.89
C VAL A 174 11.19 -3.25 1.48
N HIS A 175 9.93 -3.13 1.88
CA HIS A 175 9.14 -4.28 2.34
C HIS A 175 8.38 -4.91 1.16
N VAL A 176 8.23 -6.24 1.20
CA VAL A 176 7.39 -6.95 0.21
C VAL A 176 6.17 -7.51 0.91
N MET A 177 5.03 -7.39 0.27
CA MET A 177 3.76 -7.89 0.78
C MET A 177 2.92 -8.60 -0.28
N GLY A 178 1.94 -9.36 0.18
CA GLY A 178 0.93 -9.99 -0.65
C GLY A 178 -0.35 -10.25 0.15
N GLY A 179 -1.49 -10.27 -0.54
CA GLY A 179 -2.80 -10.49 0.07
C GLY A 179 -3.04 -11.97 0.41
N LEU A 180 -2.72 -12.42 1.62
CA LEU A 180 -2.94 -13.81 2.06
C LEU A 180 -4.41 -14.24 2.02
N SER A 181 -5.36 -13.31 2.06
CA SER A 181 -6.79 -13.61 1.91
C SER A 181 -7.14 -14.17 0.53
N ASN A 182 -6.22 -14.12 -0.43
CA ASN A 182 -6.40 -14.67 -1.78
C ASN A 182 -5.90 -16.13 -1.91
N LEU A 183 -5.27 -16.68 -0.89
CA LEU A 183 -4.75 -18.06 -0.88
C LEU A 183 -5.81 -19.10 -0.55
#